data_efbc6e2aa2c504fb4e2ca7a448dc6e63
#
_entry.id   efbc6e2aa2c504fb4e2ca7a448dc6e63
#
_cell.length_a   1.000
_cell.length_b   1.000
_cell.length_c   1.000
_cell.angle_alpha   90.00
_cell.angle_beta   90.00
_cell.angle_gamma   90.00
#
_symmetry.space_group_name_H-M   'P 1'
#
loop_
_entity.id
_entity.type
_entity.pdbx_description
1 polymer ?
#
loop_
_entity_poly.entity_id
_entity_poly.type
_entity_poly.pdbx_seq_one_letter_code
_entity_poly.pdbx_strand_id
1 'polypeptide(L)'
;MSDIIQLLPDSVANQIAAGEVIQRPASVVKELIENAVDAGAKTINVVVIDAGRTLIQVIDDGKGMSETDARLSFERHATSKIRKADDLFALSTMGFRGEALASIAAVARVELKTRQEKDEIGTSLIISGSKFENQELCTCPVGSNFKIENLFYNVPARRKFLKSNTTELNNIISAFERIVLVYPNISFTLHSNGVEVFSLKACNLRQRIVDVFGKRINQNLLSIDVETTLCRIYGFVGKPESAKKRGALQYFFVNNRYMKH
;
A
#
# COMPACT_ATOMS: atom_id res chain seq x y z
N MET A 1 45.22 -10.74 17.12
CA MET A 1 44.08 -9.81 17.31
C MET A 1 42.93 -10.41 16.55
N SER A 2 41.77 -10.64 17.19
CA SER A 2 40.58 -11.13 16.49
C SER A 2 39.98 -9.97 15.69
N ASP A 3 39.57 -10.26 14.45
CA ASP A 3 38.91 -9.29 13.61
C ASP A 3 37.63 -8.75 14.29
N ILE A 4 37.48 -7.42 14.32
CA ILE A 4 36.38 -6.75 15.02
C ILE A 4 35.11 -6.69 14.13
N ILE A 5 35.30 -6.64 12.81
CA ILE A 5 34.21 -6.59 11.83
C ILE A 5 33.73 -8.00 11.52
N GLN A 6 32.42 -8.22 11.71
CA GLN A 6 31.77 -9.51 11.41
C GLN A 6 30.57 -9.30 10.49
N LEU A 7 30.30 -10.28 9.64
CA LEU A 7 29.09 -10.30 8.80
C LEU A 7 27.85 -10.48 9.67
N LEU A 8 26.84 -9.64 9.48
CA LEU A 8 25.57 -9.78 10.19
C LEU A 8 24.81 -11.04 9.69
N PRO A 9 24.12 -11.74 10.58
CA PRO A 9 23.16 -12.77 10.17
C PRO A 9 22.10 -12.17 9.24
N ASP A 10 21.65 -12.92 8.23
CA ASP A 10 20.66 -12.46 7.24
C ASP A 10 19.38 -11.93 7.88
N SER A 11 18.91 -12.55 8.97
CA SER A 11 17.72 -12.10 9.70
C SER A 11 17.88 -10.68 10.27
N VAL A 12 19.08 -10.36 10.79
CA VAL A 12 19.39 -9.02 11.34
C VAL A 12 19.53 -8.00 10.19
N ALA A 13 20.25 -8.37 9.13
CA ALA A 13 20.42 -7.54 7.95
C ALA A 13 19.05 -7.20 7.33
N ASN A 14 18.15 -8.19 7.23
CA ASN A 14 16.79 -8.02 6.72
C ASN A 14 15.94 -7.08 7.61
N GLN A 15 16.05 -7.17 8.95
CA GLN A 15 15.34 -6.28 9.87
C GLN A 15 15.85 -4.83 9.79
N ILE A 16 17.16 -4.63 9.61
CA ILE A 16 17.75 -3.30 9.43
C ILE A 16 17.21 -2.68 8.14
N ALA A 17 17.35 -3.36 7.01
CA ALA A 17 16.89 -2.89 5.71
C ALA A 17 15.35 -2.69 5.66
N ALA A 18 14.57 -3.57 6.30
CA ALA A 18 13.12 -3.39 6.44
C ALA A 18 12.77 -2.04 7.11
N GLY A 19 13.67 -1.48 7.93
CA GLY A 19 13.44 -0.22 8.58
C GLY A 19 13.49 1.01 7.70
N GLU A 20 14.15 0.92 6.58
CA GLU A 20 14.19 1.99 5.60
C GLU A 20 12.87 2.04 4.78
N VAL A 21 12.24 0.89 4.57
CA VAL A 21 11.01 0.74 3.78
C VAL A 21 9.77 0.84 4.67
N ILE A 22 9.72 0.07 5.75
CA ILE A 22 8.55 -0.07 6.62
C ILE A 22 8.82 0.63 7.96
N GLN A 23 8.42 1.88 8.06
CA GLN A 23 8.61 2.70 9.26
C GLN A 23 7.41 2.65 10.22
N ARG A 24 6.20 2.41 9.69
CA ARG A 24 4.92 2.43 10.43
C ARG A 24 3.82 1.65 9.71
N PRO A 25 2.66 1.40 10.35
CA PRO A 25 1.52 0.72 9.72
C PRO A 25 1.07 1.33 8.39
N ALA A 26 1.06 2.65 8.28
CA ALA A 26 0.71 3.36 7.05
C ALA A 26 1.61 3.02 5.86
N SER A 27 2.91 2.69 6.10
CA SER A 27 3.82 2.25 5.04
C SER A 27 3.38 0.88 4.49
N VAL A 28 2.98 -0.05 5.35
CA VAL A 28 2.46 -1.38 4.95
C VAL A 28 1.19 -1.23 4.12
N VAL A 29 0.21 -0.45 4.62
CA VAL A 29 -1.06 -0.21 3.91
C VAL A 29 -0.80 0.40 2.54
N LYS A 30 0.07 1.41 2.45
CA LYS A 30 0.45 2.04 1.19
C LYS A 30 1.01 1.04 0.20
N GLU A 31 2.04 0.28 0.58
CA GLU A 31 2.71 -0.66 -0.31
C GLU A 31 1.76 -1.78 -0.80
N LEU A 32 0.90 -2.32 0.07
CA LEU A 32 -0.05 -3.36 -0.31
C LEU A 32 -1.14 -2.84 -1.25
N ILE A 33 -1.68 -1.64 -1.02
CA ILE A 33 -2.67 -1.05 -1.92
C ILE A 33 -2.04 -0.72 -3.28
N GLU A 34 -0.82 -0.16 -3.31
CA GLU A 34 -0.10 0.11 -4.56
C GLU A 34 0.18 -1.18 -5.34
N ASN A 35 0.51 -2.29 -4.67
CA ASN A 35 0.65 -3.59 -5.31
C ASN A 35 -0.68 -4.11 -5.88
N ALA A 36 -1.80 -3.94 -5.18
CA ALA A 36 -3.13 -4.31 -5.66
C ALA A 36 -3.53 -3.50 -6.90
N VAL A 37 -3.27 -2.18 -6.90
CA VAL A 37 -3.47 -1.31 -8.09
C VAL A 37 -2.61 -1.79 -9.26
N ASP A 38 -1.34 -2.06 -9.04
CA ASP A 38 -0.41 -2.57 -10.08
C ASP A 38 -0.81 -3.98 -10.58
N ALA A 39 -1.52 -4.77 -9.75
CA ALA A 39 -2.12 -6.05 -10.16
C ALA A 39 -3.41 -5.90 -10.99
N GLY A 40 -3.87 -4.66 -11.23
CA GLY A 40 -5.06 -4.37 -12.02
C GLY A 40 -6.37 -4.59 -11.26
N ALA A 41 -6.37 -4.53 -9.94
CA ALA A 41 -7.56 -4.69 -9.12
C ALA A 41 -8.63 -3.63 -9.44
N LYS A 42 -9.87 -4.03 -9.40
CA LYS A 42 -11.07 -3.16 -9.51
C LYS A 42 -11.70 -2.89 -8.15
N THR A 43 -11.43 -3.76 -7.18
CA THR A 43 -11.93 -3.65 -5.81
C THR A 43 -10.81 -3.96 -4.83
N ILE A 44 -10.58 -3.06 -3.89
CA ILE A 44 -9.56 -3.21 -2.85
C ILE A 44 -10.19 -2.96 -1.49
N ASN A 45 -10.12 -3.95 -0.61
CA ASN A 45 -10.67 -3.87 0.75
C ASN A 45 -9.52 -3.86 1.76
N VAL A 46 -9.53 -2.89 2.65
CA VAL A 46 -8.52 -2.72 3.70
C VAL A 46 -9.17 -2.86 5.06
N VAL A 47 -8.61 -3.71 5.91
CA VAL A 47 -9.04 -3.88 7.30
C VAL A 47 -7.84 -3.67 8.20
N VAL A 48 -8.01 -2.85 9.24
CA VAL A 48 -6.98 -2.62 10.26
C VAL A 48 -7.55 -2.82 11.67
N ILE A 49 -6.77 -3.44 12.53
CA ILE A 49 -7.07 -3.58 13.96
C ILE A 49 -5.94 -2.94 14.75
N ASP A 50 -6.28 -2.18 15.79
CA ASP A 50 -5.35 -1.42 16.63
C ASP A 50 -4.43 -0.52 15.80
N ALA A 51 -5.02 0.21 14.84
CA ALA A 51 -4.31 1.08 13.91
C ALA A 51 -3.16 0.35 13.18
N GLY A 52 -3.36 -0.93 12.85
CA GLY A 52 -2.41 -1.75 12.11
C GLY A 52 -1.29 -2.38 12.96
N ARG A 53 -1.36 -2.30 14.28
CA ARG A 53 -0.39 -2.96 15.18
C ARG A 53 -0.67 -4.45 15.29
N THR A 54 -1.95 -4.81 15.43
CA THR A 54 -2.42 -6.19 15.56
C THR A 54 -2.66 -6.82 14.21
N LEU A 55 -3.38 -6.11 13.31
CA LEU A 55 -3.71 -6.60 11.98
C LEU A 55 -3.74 -5.47 10.95
N ILE A 56 -3.16 -5.76 9.79
CA ILE A 56 -3.41 -5.08 8.52
C ILE A 56 -3.78 -6.16 7.53
N GLN A 57 -4.95 -6.06 6.91
CA GLN A 57 -5.37 -6.96 5.85
C GLN A 57 -5.75 -6.16 4.62
N VAL A 58 -5.24 -6.58 3.46
CA VAL A 58 -5.58 -6.00 2.16
C VAL A 58 -6.02 -7.14 1.25
N ILE A 59 -7.24 -7.02 0.73
CA ILE A 59 -7.87 -7.99 -0.16
C ILE A 59 -8.14 -7.29 -1.48
N ASP A 60 -7.67 -7.86 -2.57
CA ASP A 60 -7.85 -7.36 -3.93
C ASP A 60 -8.39 -8.44 -4.88
N ASP A 61 -9.05 -8.00 -5.94
CA ASP A 61 -9.54 -8.81 -7.05
C ASP A 61 -8.64 -8.70 -8.30
N GLY A 62 -7.35 -8.41 -8.11
CA GLY A 62 -6.38 -8.31 -9.18
C GLY A 62 -6.04 -9.66 -9.83
N LYS A 63 -4.99 -9.67 -10.66
CA LYS A 63 -4.56 -10.87 -11.42
C LYS A 63 -4.12 -12.06 -10.56
N GLY A 64 -3.87 -11.87 -9.26
CA GLY A 64 -3.31 -12.90 -8.39
C GLY A 64 -1.90 -13.32 -8.77
N MET A 65 -1.41 -14.38 -8.12
CA MET A 65 -0.06 -14.94 -8.34
C MET A 65 -0.13 -16.45 -8.47
N SER A 66 0.78 -17.03 -9.25
CA SER A 66 1.05 -18.46 -9.24
C SER A 66 1.71 -18.87 -7.93
N GLU A 67 1.74 -20.16 -7.61
CA GLU A 67 2.42 -20.69 -6.43
C GLU A 67 3.89 -20.24 -6.36
N THR A 68 4.61 -20.33 -7.48
CA THR A 68 6.01 -19.90 -7.59
C THR A 68 6.19 -18.40 -7.41
N ASP A 69 5.33 -17.57 -8.08
CA ASP A 69 5.40 -16.13 -7.96
C ASP A 69 5.04 -15.66 -6.56
N ALA A 70 4.08 -16.30 -5.89
CA ALA A 70 3.71 -16.01 -4.51
C ALA A 70 4.92 -16.16 -3.58
N ARG A 71 5.71 -17.23 -3.73
CA ARG A 71 6.93 -17.45 -2.96
C ARG A 71 8.01 -16.44 -3.32
N LEU A 72 8.29 -16.25 -4.62
CA LEU A 72 9.32 -15.32 -5.11
C LEU A 72 9.01 -13.86 -4.74
N SER A 73 7.74 -13.49 -4.57
CA SER A 73 7.35 -12.12 -4.21
C SER A 73 7.90 -11.66 -2.85
N PHE A 74 8.33 -12.57 -1.99
CA PHE A 74 8.96 -12.31 -0.70
C PHE A 74 10.48 -12.35 -0.72
N GLU A 75 11.07 -12.68 -1.87
CA GLU A 75 12.52 -12.58 -2.05
C GLU A 75 12.92 -11.12 -2.34
N ARG A 76 14.10 -10.73 -1.86
CA ARG A 76 14.63 -9.38 -2.12
C ARG A 76 15.01 -9.23 -3.58
N HIS A 77 14.78 -8.05 -4.11
CA HIS A 77 15.06 -7.73 -5.51
C HIS A 77 14.25 -8.54 -6.53
N ALA A 78 13.23 -9.28 -6.08
CA ALA A 78 12.30 -9.95 -6.97
C ALA A 78 11.16 -8.99 -7.37
N THR A 79 11.07 -8.70 -8.65
CA THR A 79 10.03 -7.81 -9.20
C THR A 79 9.62 -8.25 -10.59
N SER A 80 8.33 -8.15 -10.88
CA SER A 80 7.79 -8.35 -12.23
C SER A 80 7.77 -7.05 -13.07
N LYS A 81 8.20 -5.92 -12.48
CA LYS A 81 7.92 -4.56 -13.00
C LYS A 81 9.08 -3.94 -13.78
N ILE A 82 10.31 -4.36 -13.49
CA ILE A 82 11.53 -3.91 -14.19
C ILE A 82 12.41 -5.11 -14.50
N ARG A 83 13.09 -5.09 -15.64
CA ARG A 83 14.03 -6.13 -16.09
C ARG A 83 15.39 -5.56 -16.47
N LYS A 84 15.44 -4.30 -16.89
CA LYS A 84 16.65 -3.62 -17.36
C LYS A 84 16.76 -2.25 -16.67
N ALA A 85 17.98 -1.71 -16.63
CA ALA A 85 18.24 -0.39 -16.08
C ALA A 85 17.46 0.72 -16.80
N ASP A 86 17.24 0.59 -18.10
CA ASP A 86 16.48 1.56 -18.88
C ASP A 86 15.00 1.65 -18.49
N ASP A 87 14.42 0.56 -17.94
CA ASP A 87 13.04 0.54 -17.45
C ASP A 87 12.84 1.53 -16.30
N LEU A 88 13.91 1.93 -15.61
CA LEU A 88 13.85 2.93 -14.52
C LEU A 88 13.45 4.33 -15.01
N PHE A 89 13.70 4.65 -16.27
CA PHE A 89 13.33 5.93 -16.88
C PHE A 89 11.89 5.96 -17.40
N ALA A 90 11.25 4.80 -17.54
CA ALA A 90 9.89 4.65 -18.07
C ALA A 90 8.91 4.00 -17.08
N LEU A 91 9.12 4.24 -15.78
CA LEU A 91 8.29 3.64 -14.72
C LEU A 91 6.83 4.10 -14.81
N SER A 92 5.94 3.18 -15.13
CA SER A 92 4.48 3.37 -15.14
C SER A 92 3.80 2.76 -13.90
N THR A 93 4.49 1.90 -13.13
CA THR A 93 3.97 1.24 -11.93
C THR A 93 4.27 2.04 -10.66
N MET A 94 3.44 1.88 -9.63
CA MET A 94 3.63 2.56 -8.34
C MET A 94 4.83 2.01 -7.57
N GLY A 95 4.98 0.70 -7.49
CA GLY A 95 6.14 0.01 -6.90
C GLY A 95 7.08 -0.53 -7.99
N PHE A 96 8.39 -0.61 -7.71
CA PHE A 96 9.38 -1.14 -8.67
C PHE A 96 10.59 -1.84 -8.01
N ARG A 97 10.84 -1.61 -6.70
CA ARG A 97 12.09 -2.06 -6.04
C ARG A 97 12.13 -3.55 -5.68
N GLY A 98 10.97 -4.24 -5.62
CA GLY A 98 10.91 -5.64 -5.20
C GLY A 98 11.37 -5.88 -3.75
N GLU A 99 11.19 -4.91 -2.86
CA GLU A 99 11.68 -5.00 -1.47
C GLU A 99 10.56 -4.90 -0.43
N ALA A 100 9.37 -4.42 -0.81
CA ALA A 100 8.32 -4.11 0.15
C ALA A 100 7.81 -5.37 0.88
N LEU A 101 7.46 -6.43 0.16
CA LEU A 101 6.93 -7.66 0.75
C LEU A 101 8.00 -8.38 1.59
N ALA A 102 9.24 -8.46 1.10
CA ALA A 102 10.37 -9.01 1.87
C ALA A 102 10.60 -8.22 3.18
N SER A 103 10.51 -6.88 3.11
CA SER A 103 10.63 -6.00 4.28
C SER A 103 9.49 -6.17 5.28
N ILE A 104 8.25 -6.34 4.81
CA ILE A 104 7.09 -6.61 5.67
C ILE A 104 7.27 -7.96 6.37
N ALA A 105 7.63 -9.03 5.62
CA ALA A 105 7.84 -10.37 6.15
C ALA A 105 8.99 -10.46 7.17
N ALA A 106 9.99 -9.56 7.06
CA ALA A 106 11.09 -9.50 8.02
C ALA A 106 10.66 -8.99 9.41
N VAL A 107 9.58 -8.19 9.49
CA VAL A 107 9.16 -7.51 10.73
C VAL A 107 7.74 -7.84 11.19
N ALA A 108 7.06 -8.74 10.52
CA ALA A 108 5.69 -9.18 10.83
C ALA A 108 5.48 -10.65 10.50
N ARG A 109 4.36 -11.22 10.95
CA ARG A 109 3.84 -12.47 10.42
C ARG A 109 2.92 -12.14 9.25
N VAL A 110 3.14 -12.78 8.13
CA VAL A 110 2.41 -12.58 6.88
C VAL A 110 1.72 -13.87 6.47
N GLU A 111 0.42 -13.81 6.23
CA GLU A 111 -0.35 -14.83 5.53
C GLU A 111 -0.78 -14.25 4.18
N LEU A 112 -0.45 -14.93 3.10
CA LEU A 112 -0.88 -14.62 1.75
C LEU A 112 -1.76 -15.74 1.24
N LYS A 113 -2.96 -15.42 0.75
CA LYS A 113 -3.77 -16.32 -0.08
C LYS A 113 -3.95 -15.68 -1.43
N THR A 114 -3.63 -16.40 -2.49
CA THR A 114 -3.70 -15.85 -3.85
C THR A 114 -4.03 -16.92 -4.88
N ARG A 115 -4.71 -16.50 -5.96
CA ARG A 115 -5.09 -17.35 -7.07
C ARG A 115 -5.16 -16.53 -8.37
N GLN A 116 -4.64 -17.07 -9.45
CA GLN A 116 -4.83 -16.52 -10.79
C GLN A 116 -6.16 -17.02 -11.37
N GLU A 117 -6.71 -16.29 -12.34
CA GLU A 117 -7.97 -16.65 -13.00
C GLU A 117 -7.93 -18.02 -13.71
N LYS A 118 -6.76 -18.37 -14.28
CA LYS A 118 -6.54 -19.65 -14.97
C LYS A 118 -6.41 -20.86 -14.04
N ASP A 119 -6.21 -20.63 -12.74
CA ASP A 119 -5.95 -21.70 -11.76
C ASP A 119 -7.27 -22.06 -11.04
N GLU A 120 -7.56 -23.35 -10.88
CA GLU A 120 -8.74 -23.82 -10.16
C GLU A 120 -8.56 -23.67 -8.64
N ILE A 121 -7.34 -23.88 -8.16
CA ILE A 121 -6.97 -23.86 -6.74
C ILE A 121 -5.89 -22.80 -6.52
N GLY A 122 -6.01 -22.05 -5.43
CA GLY A 122 -5.02 -21.05 -5.04
C GLY A 122 -3.96 -21.63 -4.11
N THR A 123 -3.04 -20.76 -3.70
CA THR A 123 -1.99 -21.07 -2.72
C THR A 123 -2.12 -20.20 -1.48
N SER A 124 -1.88 -20.82 -0.31
CA SER A 124 -1.74 -20.15 0.98
C SER A 124 -0.28 -20.26 1.41
N LEU A 125 0.30 -19.14 1.85
CA LEU A 125 1.69 -19.05 2.22
C LEU A 125 1.82 -18.27 3.52
N ILE A 126 2.58 -18.81 4.48
CA ILE A 126 2.82 -18.20 5.79
C ILE A 126 4.31 -17.95 5.97
N ILE A 127 4.65 -16.72 6.30
CA ILE A 127 6.03 -16.28 6.53
C ILE A 127 6.09 -15.48 7.83
N SER A 128 7.12 -15.71 8.63
CA SER A 128 7.35 -14.98 9.88
C SER A 128 8.84 -14.68 10.06
N GLY A 129 9.21 -13.42 10.24
CA GLY A 129 10.61 -13.01 10.40
C GLY A 129 11.53 -13.46 9.26
N SER A 130 11.07 -13.35 8.01
CA SER A 130 11.74 -13.81 6.79
C SER A 130 11.89 -15.33 6.65
N LYS A 131 11.19 -16.13 7.47
CA LYS A 131 11.21 -17.59 7.36
C LYS A 131 9.87 -18.09 6.85
N PHE A 132 9.89 -18.92 5.82
CA PHE A 132 8.71 -19.62 5.34
C PHE A 132 8.30 -20.68 6.36
N GLU A 133 7.08 -20.57 6.90
CA GLU A 133 6.53 -21.52 7.88
C GLU A 133 5.71 -22.60 7.18
N ASN A 134 4.87 -22.22 6.22
CA ASN A 134 3.99 -23.14 5.51
C ASN A 134 3.68 -22.65 4.09
N GLN A 135 3.44 -23.59 3.19
CA GLN A 135 2.89 -23.34 1.85
C GLN A 135 1.99 -24.52 1.49
N GLU A 136 0.73 -24.24 1.20
CA GLU A 136 -0.26 -25.26 0.92
C GLU A 136 -1.29 -24.78 -0.13
N LEU A 137 -1.95 -25.71 -0.76
CA LEU A 137 -3.07 -25.41 -1.64
C LEU A 137 -4.28 -24.96 -0.82
N CYS A 138 -4.99 -23.94 -1.29
CA CYS A 138 -6.21 -23.47 -0.63
C CYS A 138 -7.27 -23.00 -1.62
N THR A 139 -8.52 -23.05 -1.20
CA THR A 139 -9.62 -22.44 -1.94
C THR A 139 -9.68 -20.95 -1.59
N CYS A 140 -9.51 -20.08 -2.59
CA CYS A 140 -9.64 -18.64 -2.43
C CYS A 140 -10.16 -17.99 -3.73
N PRO A 141 -10.74 -16.80 -3.67
CA PRO A 141 -11.10 -16.02 -4.85
C PRO A 141 -9.86 -15.68 -5.71
N VAL A 142 -10.10 -15.29 -6.97
CA VAL A 142 -9.06 -14.67 -7.82
C VAL A 142 -8.61 -13.36 -7.20
N GLY A 143 -7.31 -13.07 -7.26
CA GLY A 143 -6.69 -11.92 -6.63
C GLY A 143 -5.76 -12.30 -5.50
N SER A 144 -5.56 -11.38 -4.55
CA SER A 144 -4.67 -11.63 -3.40
C SER A 144 -5.30 -11.13 -2.10
N ASN A 145 -5.04 -11.86 -1.03
CA ASN A 145 -5.42 -11.52 0.33
C ASN A 145 -4.15 -11.58 1.20
N PHE A 146 -3.61 -10.41 1.50
CA PHE A 146 -2.47 -10.24 2.41
C PHE A 146 -2.98 -9.94 3.81
N LYS A 147 -2.56 -10.75 4.78
CA LYS A 147 -2.85 -10.56 6.20
C LYS A 147 -1.55 -10.41 6.95
N ILE A 148 -1.31 -9.23 7.51
CA ILE A 148 -0.11 -8.86 8.22
C ILE A 148 -0.44 -8.76 9.70
N GLU A 149 0.14 -9.63 10.50
CA GLU A 149 -0.13 -9.73 11.92
C GLU A 149 1.08 -9.31 12.76
N ASN A 150 0.79 -8.65 13.89
CA ASN A 150 1.76 -8.30 14.91
C ASN A 150 2.98 -7.52 14.38
N LEU A 151 2.72 -6.44 13.65
CA LEU A 151 3.78 -5.61 13.07
C LEU A 151 4.82 -5.22 14.14
N PHE A 152 6.11 -5.41 13.82
CA PHE A 152 7.27 -5.19 14.68
C PHE A 152 7.34 -6.10 15.91
N TYR A 153 6.74 -7.30 15.88
CA TYR A 153 6.79 -8.25 17.01
C TYR A 153 8.23 -8.63 17.40
N ASN A 154 9.11 -8.72 16.42
CA ASN A 154 10.53 -9.10 16.57
C ASN A 154 11.48 -7.88 16.60
N VAL A 155 10.96 -6.64 16.60
CA VAL A 155 11.73 -5.40 16.69
C VAL A 155 11.14 -4.50 17.79
N PRO A 156 11.31 -4.85 19.09
CA PRO A 156 10.65 -4.17 20.21
C PRO A 156 10.90 -2.66 20.25
N ALA A 157 12.10 -2.22 19.88
CA ALA A 157 12.43 -0.79 19.82
C ALA A 157 11.48 -0.04 18.88
N ARG A 158 11.26 -0.55 17.64
CA ARG A 158 10.33 0.08 16.69
C ARG A 158 8.91 0.07 17.18
N ARG A 159 8.47 -1.05 17.78
CA ARG A 159 7.12 -1.14 18.37
C ARG A 159 6.88 -0.08 19.42
N LYS A 160 7.88 0.27 20.24
CA LYS A 160 7.82 1.35 21.23
C LYS A 160 7.77 2.75 20.60
N PHE A 161 8.37 2.94 19.44
CA PHE A 161 8.37 4.23 18.73
C PHE A 161 7.05 4.53 17.97
N LEU A 162 6.16 3.58 17.82
CA LEU A 162 4.83 3.82 17.26
C LEU A 162 4.06 4.82 18.14
N LYS A 163 3.43 5.78 17.50
CA LYS A 163 2.62 6.81 18.16
C LYS A 163 1.30 6.21 18.70
N SER A 164 0.42 7.00 19.25
CA SER A 164 -0.91 6.54 19.69
C SER A 164 -1.70 5.93 18.53
N ASN A 165 -2.66 5.04 18.85
CA ASN A 165 -3.51 4.42 17.82
C ASN A 165 -4.23 5.47 16.97
N THR A 166 -4.68 6.58 17.57
CA THR A 166 -5.29 7.69 16.83
C THR A 166 -4.33 8.30 15.82
N THR A 167 -3.08 8.53 16.20
CA THR A 167 -2.06 9.09 15.30
C THR A 167 -1.72 8.11 14.16
N GLU A 168 -1.53 6.83 14.48
CA GLU A 168 -1.21 5.83 13.44
C GLU A 168 -2.39 5.60 12.49
N LEU A 169 -3.64 5.61 12.99
CA LEU A 169 -4.83 5.53 12.14
C LEU A 169 -4.94 6.74 11.21
N ASN A 170 -4.68 7.95 11.71
CA ASN A 170 -4.65 9.15 10.86
C ASN A 170 -3.56 9.07 9.77
N ASN A 171 -2.40 8.48 10.08
CA ASN A 171 -1.37 8.25 9.09
C ASN A 171 -1.83 7.24 8.01
N ILE A 172 -2.54 6.17 8.41
CA ILE A 172 -3.14 5.20 7.48
C ILE A 172 -4.17 5.89 6.59
N ILE A 173 -5.09 6.65 7.18
CA ILE A 173 -6.12 7.40 6.45
C ILE A 173 -5.46 8.34 5.43
N SER A 174 -4.44 9.11 5.84
CA SER A 174 -3.75 10.03 4.94
C SER A 174 -3.02 9.31 3.79
N ALA A 175 -2.45 8.11 4.03
CA ALA A 175 -1.85 7.30 2.97
C ALA A 175 -2.91 6.74 2.02
N PHE A 176 -4.04 6.27 2.56
CA PHE A 176 -5.18 5.77 1.81
C PHE A 176 -5.80 6.86 0.91
N GLU A 177 -6.08 8.05 1.46
CA GLU A 177 -6.62 9.19 0.72
C GLU A 177 -5.79 9.55 -0.51
N ARG A 178 -4.45 9.53 -0.38
CA ARG A 178 -3.54 9.83 -1.50
C ARG A 178 -3.68 8.85 -2.64
N ILE A 179 -3.92 7.58 -2.37
CA ILE A 179 -4.06 6.55 -3.40
C ILE A 179 -5.45 6.60 -4.03
N VAL A 180 -6.52 6.67 -3.23
CA VAL A 180 -7.89 6.63 -3.75
C VAL A 180 -8.24 7.85 -4.61
N LEU A 181 -7.59 9.00 -4.38
CA LEU A 181 -7.75 10.19 -5.21
C LEU A 181 -7.15 10.01 -6.61
N VAL A 182 -6.07 9.26 -6.74
CA VAL A 182 -5.40 8.99 -8.03
C VAL A 182 -6.17 7.95 -8.84
N TYR A 183 -6.83 7.00 -8.17
CA TYR A 183 -7.53 5.88 -8.81
C TYR A 183 -9.04 5.90 -8.53
N PRO A 184 -9.77 6.94 -9.00
CA PRO A 184 -11.21 7.05 -8.76
C PRO A 184 -12.03 5.94 -9.43
N ASN A 185 -11.49 5.29 -10.45
CA ASN A 185 -12.07 4.16 -11.17
C ASN A 185 -12.01 2.81 -10.44
N ILE A 186 -11.33 2.75 -9.28
CA ILE A 186 -11.25 1.56 -8.43
C ILE A 186 -12.18 1.75 -7.22
N SER A 187 -12.86 0.69 -6.81
CA SER A 187 -13.65 0.67 -5.57
C SER A 187 -12.76 0.36 -4.37
N PHE A 188 -12.91 1.14 -3.30
CA PHE A 188 -12.11 0.95 -2.08
C PHE A 188 -12.99 0.91 -0.84
N THR A 189 -12.65 0.04 0.13
CA THR A 189 -13.16 0.13 1.50
C THR A 189 -12.02 0.20 2.50
N LEU A 190 -12.25 0.89 3.61
CA LEU A 190 -11.35 0.89 4.76
C LEU A 190 -12.17 0.66 6.03
N HIS A 191 -11.86 -0.40 6.75
CA HIS A 191 -12.44 -0.72 8.05
C HIS A 191 -11.39 -0.61 9.15
N SER A 192 -11.75 -0.03 10.28
CA SER A 192 -10.91 0.06 11.48
C SER A 192 -11.66 -0.47 12.70
N ASN A 193 -11.13 -1.51 13.34
CA ASN A 193 -11.75 -2.17 14.49
C ASN A 193 -13.23 -2.53 14.27
N GLY A 194 -13.55 -3.06 13.08
CA GLY A 194 -14.92 -3.44 12.70
C GLY A 194 -15.82 -2.30 12.24
N VAL A 195 -15.35 -1.05 12.29
CA VAL A 195 -16.13 0.12 11.84
C VAL A 195 -15.68 0.51 10.43
N GLU A 196 -16.64 0.73 9.53
CA GLU A 196 -16.39 1.24 8.19
C GLU A 196 -15.99 2.73 8.26
N VAL A 197 -14.76 3.04 7.84
CA VAL A 197 -14.21 4.40 7.79
C VAL A 197 -14.47 5.01 6.40
N PHE A 198 -14.28 4.21 5.35
CA PHE A 198 -14.54 4.59 3.97
C PHE A 198 -15.23 3.45 3.20
N SER A 199 -16.18 3.84 2.35
CA SER A 199 -16.82 2.98 1.34
C SER A 199 -16.92 3.77 0.04
N LEU A 200 -15.94 3.60 -0.84
CA LEU A 200 -15.73 4.41 -2.03
C LEU A 200 -15.96 3.55 -3.27
N LYS A 201 -17.06 3.78 -3.98
CA LYS A 201 -17.35 3.11 -5.26
C LYS A 201 -16.53 3.72 -6.40
N ALA A 202 -16.29 2.97 -7.46
CA ALA A 202 -15.69 3.48 -8.69
C ALA A 202 -16.53 4.65 -9.24
N CYS A 203 -15.88 5.77 -9.56
CA CYS A 203 -16.53 7.01 -9.98
C CYS A 203 -15.55 7.92 -10.74
N ASN A 204 -15.95 9.15 -11.06
CA ASN A 204 -15.03 10.17 -11.59
C ASN A 204 -14.28 10.88 -10.46
N LEU A 205 -13.22 11.62 -10.81
CA LEU A 205 -12.37 12.30 -9.82
C LEU A 205 -13.15 13.30 -8.95
N ARG A 206 -14.11 14.07 -9.53
CA ARG A 206 -14.91 15.04 -8.77
C ARG A 206 -15.73 14.34 -7.68
N GLN A 207 -16.41 13.26 -8.05
CA GLN A 207 -17.19 12.47 -7.08
C GLN A 207 -16.29 11.83 -6.01
N ARG A 208 -15.11 11.32 -6.39
CA ARG A 208 -14.14 10.78 -5.45
C ARG A 208 -13.68 11.81 -4.42
N ILE A 209 -13.41 13.05 -4.85
CA ILE A 209 -13.07 14.15 -3.93
C ILE A 209 -14.21 14.42 -2.94
N VAL A 210 -15.46 14.41 -3.45
CA VAL A 210 -16.65 14.62 -2.61
C VAL A 210 -16.86 13.48 -1.62
N ASP A 211 -16.66 12.24 -2.05
CA ASP A 211 -16.84 11.05 -1.20
C ASP A 211 -15.77 10.99 -0.08
N VAL A 212 -14.55 11.45 -0.36
CA VAL A 212 -13.45 11.47 0.61
C VAL A 212 -13.58 12.65 1.58
N PHE A 213 -13.85 13.86 1.10
CA PHE A 213 -13.80 15.09 1.91
C PHE A 213 -15.17 15.65 2.30
N GLY A 214 -16.23 14.98 1.87
CA GLY A 214 -17.61 15.35 2.21
C GLY A 214 -18.28 16.27 1.22
N LYS A 215 -19.63 16.23 1.20
CA LYS A 215 -20.47 16.89 0.20
C LYS A 215 -20.28 18.42 0.10
N ARG A 216 -19.89 19.06 1.19
CA ARG A 216 -19.72 20.53 1.24
C ARG A 216 -18.61 21.05 0.31
N ILE A 217 -17.62 20.22 -0.04
CA ILE A 217 -16.52 20.65 -0.92
C ILE A 217 -17.01 20.85 -2.37
N ASN A 218 -18.05 20.13 -2.78
CA ASN A 218 -18.50 20.09 -4.19
C ASN A 218 -18.83 21.47 -4.79
N GLN A 219 -19.49 22.33 -4.01
CA GLN A 219 -19.87 23.68 -4.46
C GLN A 219 -18.69 24.63 -4.61
N ASN A 220 -17.55 24.27 -4.02
CA ASN A 220 -16.33 25.07 -4.02
C ASN A 220 -15.29 24.58 -5.03
N LEU A 221 -15.54 23.50 -5.76
CA LEU A 221 -14.60 22.92 -6.71
C LEU A 221 -14.73 23.55 -8.10
N LEU A 222 -13.66 24.15 -8.59
CA LEU A 222 -13.46 24.60 -9.96
C LEU A 222 -12.56 23.62 -10.68
N SER A 223 -12.98 23.13 -11.85
CA SER A 223 -12.16 22.22 -12.66
C SER A 223 -11.04 22.98 -13.36
N ILE A 224 -9.87 22.35 -13.41
CA ILE A 224 -8.73 22.76 -14.23
C ILE A 224 -8.45 21.61 -15.19
N ASP A 225 -8.27 21.93 -16.46
CA ASP A 225 -7.73 21.00 -17.46
C ASP A 225 -6.99 21.84 -18.51
N VAL A 226 -5.67 21.86 -18.42
CA VAL A 226 -4.80 22.67 -19.27
C VAL A 226 -3.74 21.75 -19.86
N GLU A 227 -3.65 21.74 -21.18
CA GLU A 227 -2.63 21.03 -21.92
C GLU A 227 -1.58 22.03 -22.43
N THR A 228 -0.32 21.70 -22.15
CA THR A 228 0.86 22.46 -22.63
C THR A 228 1.76 21.57 -23.45
N THR A 229 2.75 22.13 -24.09
CA THR A 229 3.76 21.36 -24.84
C THR A 229 4.59 20.44 -23.97
N LEU A 230 4.66 20.66 -22.65
CA LEU A 230 5.49 19.92 -21.72
C LEU A 230 4.70 18.96 -20.81
N CYS A 231 3.47 19.34 -20.44
CA CYS A 231 2.66 18.54 -19.51
C CYS A 231 1.17 18.90 -19.62
N ARG A 232 0.33 17.98 -19.15
CA ARG A 232 -1.09 18.23 -18.91
C ARG A 232 -1.31 18.43 -17.41
N ILE A 233 -1.99 19.52 -17.05
CA ILE A 233 -2.38 19.84 -15.67
C ILE A 233 -3.89 19.72 -15.58
N TYR A 234 -4.39 18.80 -14.76
CA TYR A 234 -5.81 18.58 -14.57
C TYR A 234 -6.17 18.33 -13.11
N GLY A 235 -7.39 18.60 -12.75
CA GLY A 235 -7.91 18.39 -11.40
C GLY A 235 -8.87 19.48 -10.98
N PHE A 236 -8.82 19.85 -9.69
CA PHE A 236 -9.73 20.80 -9.09
C PHE A 236 -9.01 21.74 -8.15
N VAL A 237 -9.44 23.01 -8.14
CA VAL A 237 -9.05 24.02 -7.15
C VAL A 237 -10.28 24.51 -6.41
N GLY A 238 -10.08 24.94 -5.18
CA GLY A 238 -11.13 25.59 -4.40
C GLY A 238 -11.39 27.02 -4.86
N LYS A 239 -12.65 27.47 -4.80
CA LYS A 239 -12.99 28.88 -4.97
C LYS A 239 -12.23 29.74 -3.95
N PRO A 240 -11.87 31.01 -4.29
CA PRO A 240 -11.15 31.91 -3.38
C PRO A 240 -11.83 32.07 -2.01
N GLU A 241 -13.19 32.12 -1.99
CA GLU A 241 -13.97 32.27 -0.77
C GLU A 241 -13.85 31.07 0.19
N SER A 242 -13.44 29.91 -0.34
CA SER A 242 -13.22 28.69 0.43
C SER A 242 -11.80 28.55 0.96
N ALA A 243 -10.92 29.51 0.68
CA ALA A 243 -9.52 29.48 1.08
C ALA A 243 -9.36 29.45 2.61
N LYS A 244 -8.46 28.59 3.10
CA LYS A 244 -8.16 28.46 4.53
C LYS A 244 -6.71 28.83 4.79
N LYS A 245 -6.45 29.60 5.85
CA LYS A 245 -5.09 29.94 6.30
C LYS A 245 -4.33 28.73 6.86
N ARG A 246 -5.04 27.73 7.43
CA ARG A 246 -4.47 26.50 7.99
C ARG A 246 -5.37 25.31 7.69
N GLY A 247 -4.83 24.12 7.57
CA GLY A 247 -5.58 22.89 7.31
C GLY A 247 -6.21 22.86 5.91
N ALA A 248 -5.61 23.53 4.94
CA ALA A 248 -6.03 23.44 3.54
C ALA A 248 -5.77 22.03 3.00
N LEU A 249 -6.73 21.52 2.21
CA LEU A 249 -6.58 20.28 1.49
C LEU A 249 -5.72 20.55 0.24
N GLN A 250 -4.50 20.02 0.25
CA GLN A 250 -3.54 20.20 -0.85
C GLN A 250 -2.99 18.84 -1.25
N TYR A 251 -3.35 18.41 -2.44
CA TYR A 251 -2.93 17.13 -3.00
C TYR A 251 -2.37 17.36 -4.40
N PHE A 252 -1.07 17.18 -4.56
CA PHE A 252 -0.38 17.30 -5.83
C PHE A 252 0.16 15.93 -6.23
N PHE A 253 -0.04 15.58 -7.49
CA PHE A 253 0.41 14.32 -8.05
C PHE A 253 1.18 14.56 -9.35
N VAL A 254 2.26 13.83 -9.53
CA VAL A 254 3.01 13.79 -10.80
C VAL A 254 3.08 12.35 -11.24
N ASN A 255 2.54 12.05 -12.42
CA ASN A 255 2.48 10.68 -12.94
C ASN A 255 1.93 9.70 -11.89
N ASN A 256 0.79 10.03 -11.31
CA ASN A 256 0.09 9.27 -10.27
C ASN A 256 0.83 9.15 -8.92
N ARG A 257 1.94 9.85 -8.71
CA ARG A 257 2.69 9.83 -7.44
C ARG A 257 2.44 11.10 -6.66
N TYR A 258 2.08 10.93 -5.37
CA TYR A 258 1.90 12.06 -4.47
C TYR A 258 3.20 12.82 -4.25
N MET A 259 3.14 14.13 -4.45
CA MET A 259 4.24 15.05 -4.18
C MET A 259 3.98 15.79 -2.87
N LYS A 260 4.92 15.66 -1.94
CA LYS A 260 4.87 16.45 -0.70
C LYS A 260 5.31 17.87 -1.01
N HIS A 261 4.44 18.83 -0.71
CA HIS A 261 4.74 20.26 -0.80
C HIS A 261 5.32 20.76 0.53
#